data_f90025fe6941db00110e6d29e061b9a9
#
_entry.id   f90025fe6941db00110e6d29e061b9a9
#
_cell.length_a   1.000
_cell.length_b   1.000
_cell.length_c   1.000
_cell.angle_alpha   90.00
_cell.angle_beta   90.00
_cell.angle_gamma   90.00
#
_symmetry.space_group_name_H-M   'P 1'
#
loop_
_entity.id
_entity.type
_entity.pdbx_description
1 polymer ?
#
loop_
_entity_poly.entity_id
_entity_poly.type
_entity_poly.pdbx_seq_one_letter_code
_entity_poly.pdbx_strand_id
1 'polypeptide(L)'
;MHFGVFVVWLPTVLLSLRLNHTLKSRHSWKRSLAGSPRWMRYATYGLFAYAVVNFLIVAHLTGNHPKAPGVTPTLLRGFSGHWMFFYGMAFSMLYSVYRKPWLLSVAKCPSGHRVDHADRFCSSCGAALPQRDAGT
;
A
#
# COMPACT_ATOMS: atom_id res chain seq x y z
N MET A 1 3.40 -6.50 -22.11
CA MET A 1 2.74 -6.49 -20.80
C MET A 1 3.38 -5.55 -19.76
N HIS A 2 4.63 -5.16 -19.89
CA HIS A 2 5.32 -4.30 -18.91
C HIS A 2 4.84 -2.83 -18.87
N PHE A 3 4.35 -2.28 -19.98
CA PHE A 3 3.85 -0.90 -20.03
C PHE A 3 2.62 -0.66 -19.12
N GLY A 4 1.71 -1.61 -19.04
CA GLY A 4 0.52 -1.49 -18.19
C GLY A 4 0.83 -1.33 -16.70
N VAL A 5 1.98 -1.86 -16.26
CA VAL A 5 2.44 -1.70 -14.88
C VAL A 5 2.74 -0.24 -14.55
N PHE A 6 3.41 0.47 -15.43
CA PHE A 6 3.74 1.88 -15.19
C PHE A 6 2.48 2.74 -15.10
N VAL A 7 1.45 2.43 -15.89
CA VAL A 7 0.16 3.16 -15.87
C VAL A 7 -0.56 3.00 -14.53
N VAL A 8 -0.49 1.83 -13.90
CA VAL A 8 -1.16 1.57 -12.61
C VAL A 8 -0.24 1.86 -11.42
N TRP A 9 1.04 1.50 -11.55
CA TRP A 9 2.01 1.62 -10.48
C TRP A 9 2.42 3.08 -10.22
N LEU A 10 2.66 3.86 -11.26
CA LEU A 10 3.09 5.26 -11.14
C LEU A 10 2.09 6.12 -10.35
N PRO A 11 0.78 6.14 -10.69
CA PRO A 11 -0.22 6.84 -9.88
C PRO A 11 -0.27 6.34 -8.44
N THR A 12 -0.11 5.04 -8.21
CA THR A 12 -0.13 4.45 -6.87
C THR A 12 1.06 4.88 -6.04
N VAL A 13 2.27 4.94 -6.65
CA VAL A 13 3.48 5.45 -6.00
C VAL A 13 3.33 6.93 -5.68
N LEU A 14 2.87 7.74 -6.64
CA LEU A 14 2.63 9.18 -6.42
C LEU A 14 1.62 9.41 -5.31
N LEU A 15 0.54 8.61 -5.27
CA LEU A 15 -0.46 8.65 -4.20
C LEU A 15 0.15 8.26 -2.86
N SER A 16 0.94 7.19 -2.82
CA SER A 16 1.66 6.74 -1.63
C SER A 16 2.64 7.80 -1.12
N LEU A 17 3.39 8.42 -2.02
CA LEU A 17 4.30 9.51 -1.68
C LEU A 17 3.53 10.71 -1.11
N ARG A 18 2.41 11.10 -1.69
CA ARG A 18 1.55 12.16 -1.15
C ARG A 18 1.01 11.81 0.24
N LEU A 19 0.51 10.60 0.44
CA LEU A 19 0.02 10.13 1.73
C LEU A 19 1.14 10.12 2.79
N ASN A 20 2.38 9.76 2.39
CA ASN A 20 3.53 9.68 3.29
C ASN A 20 4.21 11.02 3.53
N HIS A 21 4.31 11.88 2.49
CA HIS A 21 4.92 13.19 2.61
C HIS A 21 4.12 14.13 3.50
N THR A 22 2.81 13.90 3.59
CA THR A 22 1.90 14.69 4.40
C THR A 22 2.14 14.49 5.90
N LEU A 23 2.64 13.30 6.29
CA LEU A 23 2.86 12.94 7.68
C LEU A 23 4.08 12.01 7.79
N LYS A 24 5.02 12.37 8.64
CA LYS A 24 6.18 11.57 9.04
C LYS A 24 5.75 10.37 9.92
N SER A 25 4.69 9.65 9.50
CA SER A 25 4.04 8.61 10.29
C SER A 25 4.68 7.25 10.06
N ARG A 26 5.02 6.56 11.16
CA ARG A 26 5.51 5.18 11.18
C ARG A 26 4.51 4.14 10.62
N HIS A 27 3.26 4.53 10.34
CA HIS A 27 2.16 3.62 9.99
C HIS A 27 1.56 3.88 8.60
N SER A 28 2.38 4.33 7.64
CA SER A 28 1.92 4.70 6.29
C SER A 28 1.11 3.61 5.58
N TRP A 29 1.49 2.35 5.73
CA TRP A 29 0.82 1.19 5.13
C TRP A 29 -0.63 0.99 5.62
N LYS A 30 -0.84 1.03 6.92
CA LYS A 30 -2.19 0.88 7.50
C LYS A 30 -3.11 2.02 7.07
N ARG A 31 -2.56 3.21 6.93
CA ARG A 31 -3.28 4.40 6.49
C ARG A 31 -3.68 4.33 5.02
N SER A 32 -2.79 3.87 4.16
CA SER A 32 -3.08 3.70 2.72
C SER A 32 -4.27 2.79 2.47
N LEU A 33 -4.52 1.84 3.36
CA LEU A 33 -5.63 0.89 3.30
C LEU A 33 -6.80 1.23 4.25
N ALA A 34 -6.77 2.38 4.93
CA ALA A 34 -7.76 2.73 5.96
C ALA A 34 -9.20 2.90 5.41
N GLY A 35 -9.34 3.30 4.14
CA GLY A 35 -10.63 3.39 3.45
C GLY A 35 -11.12 2.08 2.84
N SER A 36 -10.26 1.07 2.76
CA SER A 36 -10.61 -0.22 2.16
C SER A 36 -11.40 -1.10 3.12
N PRO A 37 -12.40 -1.87 2.65
CA PRO A 37 -13.13 -2.83 3.47
C PRO A 37 -12.19 -3.91 4.01
N ARG A 38 -12.59 -4.55 5.10
CA ARG A 38 -11.76 -5.54 5.81
C ARG A 38 -11.31 -6.68 4.88
N TRP A 39 -12.22 -7.22 4.08
CA TRP A 39 -11.90 -8.31 3.16
C TRP A 39 -10.81 -7.94 2.14
N MET A 40 -10.83 -6.71 1.61
CA MET A 40 -9.84 -6.23 0.64
C MET A 40 -8.45 -6.09 1.27
N ARG A 41 -8.37 -5.68 2.55
CA ARG A 41 -7.11 -5.67 3.31
C ARG A 41 -6.53 -7.07 3.48
N TYR A 42 -7.39 -8.03 3.86
CA TYR A 42 -6.96 -9.43 3.97
C TYR A 42 -6.57 -10.03 2.62
N ALA A 43 -7.30 -9.72 1.55
CA ALA A 43 -6.94 -10.13 0.19
C ALA A 43 -5.56 -9.58 -0.22
N THR A 44 -5.29 -8.30 0.07
CA THR A 44 -3.97 -7.69 -0.21
C THR A 44 -2.85 -8.38 0.58
N TYR A 45 -3.06 -8.69 1.86
CA TYR A 45 -2.08 -9.44 2.66
C TYR A 45 -1.90 -10.88 2.15
N GLY A 46 -2.99 -11.53 1.74
CA GLY A 46 -2.93 -12.86 1.13
C GLY A 46 -2.14 -12.87 -0.18
N LEU A 47 -2.36 -11.88 -1.04
CA LEU A 47 -1.58 -11.72 -2.27
C LEU A 47 -0.10 -11.45 -1.99
N PHE A 48 0.22 -10.67 -0.95
CA PHE A 48 1.59 -10.46 -0.52
C PHE A 48 2.24 -11.77 -0.06
N ALA A 49 1.58 -12.51 0.83
CA ALA A 49 2.07 -13.79 1.29
C ALA A 49 2.26 -14.78 0.13
N TYR A 50 1.30 -14.84 -0.79
CA TYR A 50 1.38 -15.66 -2.00
C TYR A 50 2.59 -15.26 -2.88
N ALA A 51 2.82 -13.97 -3.09
CA ALA A 51 3.96 -13.49 -3.86
C ALA A 51 5.30 -13.87 -3.21
N VAL A 52 5.41 -13.73 -1.88
CA VAL A 52 6.61 -14.10 -1.12
C VAL A 52 6.86 -15.62 -1.22
N VAL A 53 5.85 -16.45 -1.01
CA VAL A 53 5.98 -17.92 -1.11
C VAL A 53 6.42 -18.33 -2.51
N ASN A 54 5.80 -17.79 -3.56
CA ASN A 54 6.21 -18.08 -4.94
C ASN A 54 7.65 -17.64 -5.22
N PHE A 55 8.04 -16.45 -4.71
CA PHE A 55 9.42 -15.98 -4.85
C PHE A 55 10.42 -16.94 -4.18
N LEU A 56 10.15 -17.38 -2.96
CA LEU A 56 11.01 -18.31 -2.24
C LEU A 56 11.12 -19.67 -2.95
N ILE A 57 10.00 -20.19 -3.47
CA ILE A 57 10.00 -21.43 -4.26
C ILE A 57 10.86 -21.26 -5.51
N VAL A 58 10.68 -20.18 -6.27
CA VAL A 58 11.48 -19.92 -7.47
C VAL A 58 12.96 -19.77 -7.13
N ALA A 59 13.29 -18.99 -6.08
CA ALA A 59 14.68 -18.81 -5.64
C ALA A 59 15.33 -20.14 -5.25
N HIS A 60 14.62 -20.99 -4.52
CA HIS A 60 15.11 -22.31 -4.13
C HIS A 60 15.34 -23.23 -5.34
N LEU A 61 14.38 -23.29 -6.26
CA LEU A 61 14.47 -24.14 -7.46
C LEU A 61 15.54 -23.65 -8.44
N THR A 62 15.71 -22.33 -8.57
CA THR A 62 16.69 -21.75 -9.51
C THR A 62 18.12 -21.80 -8.93
N GLY A 63 18.27 -21.69 -7.61
CA GLY A 63 19.58 -21.78 -6.95
C GLY A 63 20.24 -23.15 -7.02
N ASN A 64 19.44 -24.21 -7.21
CA ASN A 64 19.91 -25.61 -7.19
C ASN A 64 20.06 -26.25 -8.60
N HIS A 65 19.70 -25.53 -9.67
CA HIS A 65 19.78 -26.05 -11.03
C HIS A 65 20.60 -25.14 -11.96
N PRO A 66 21.45 -25.73 -12.86
CA PRO A 66 22.13 -24.94 -13.86
C PRO A 66 21.12 -24.23 -14.77
N LYS A 67 21.41 -22.97 -15.07
CA LYS A 67 20.55 -22.06 -15.85
C LYS A 67 20.11 -22.70 -17.16
N ALA A 68 18.87 -23.15 -17.24
CA ALA A 68 18.26 -23.50 -18.51
C ALA A 68 18.11 -22.22 -19.34
N PRO A 69 18.54 -22.17 -20.61
CA PRO A 69 18.34 -21.00 -21.45
C PRO A 69 16.85 -20.86 -21.78
N GLY A 70 16.25 -19.76 -21.29
CA GLY A 70 14.88 -19.40 -21.62
C GLY A 70 13.98 -19.10 -20.42
N VAL A 71 12.79 -18.60 -20.71
CA VAL A 71 11.77 -18.30 -19.71
C VAL A 71 11.06 -19.61 -19.34
N THR A 72 11.37 -20.14 -18.18
CA THR A 72 10.72 -21.37 -17.68
C THR A 72 9.32 -21.06 -17.11
N PRO A 73 8.36 -22.02 -17.14
CA PRO A 73 7.05 -21.87 -16.49
C PRO A 73 7.15 -21.48 -15.02
N THR A 74 8.19 -21.91 -14.33
CA THR A 74 8.49 -21.58 -12.93
C THR A 74 8.79 -20.10 -12.75
N LEU A 75 9.59 -19.51 -13.64
CA LEU A 75 9.86 -18.06 -13.64
C LEU A 75 8.58 -17.25 -13.90
N LEU A 76 7.77 -17.66 -14.89
CA LEU A 76 6.49 -17.00 -15.17
C LEU A 76 5.56 -17.03 -13.95
N ARG A 77 5.52 -18.15 -13.24
CA ARG A 77 4.71 -18.31 -12.03
C ARG A 77 5.19 -17.39 -10.88
N GLY A 78 6.49 -17.29 -10.68
CA GLY A 78 7.08 -16.37 -9.71
C GLY A 78 6.77 -14.91 -10.00
N PHE A 79 6.92 -14.49 -11.26
CA PHE A 79 6.61 -13.12 -11.68
C PHE A 79 5.10 -12.81 -11.63
N SER A 80 4.22 -13.75 -11.98
CA SER A 80 2.77 -13.51 -11.93
C SER A 80 2.26 -13.17 -10.53
N GLY A 81 2.80 -13.82 -9.50
CA GLY A 81 2.46 -13.52 -8.10
C GLY A 81 2.78 -12.07 -7.71
N HIS A 82 3.93 -11.57 -8.13
CA HIS A 82 4.31 -10.16 -7.88
C HIS A 82 3.36 -9.20 -8.59
N TRP A 83 2.99 -9.46 -9.83
CA TRP A 83 2.07 -8.61 -10.58
C TRP A 83 0.68 -8.57 -9.93
N MET A 84 0.16 -9.70 -9.52
CA MET A 84 -1.13 -9.78 -8.81
C MET A 84 -1.10 -8.95 -7.52
N PHE A 85 -0.03 -9.04 -6.76
CA PHE A 85 0.15 -8.23 -5.55
C PHE A 85 0.18 -6.74 -5.86
N PHE A 86 1.00 -6.30 -6.85
CA PHE A 86 1.10 -4.88 -7.20
C PHE A 86 -0.23 -4.30 -7.68
N TYR A 87 -0.96 -5.01 -8.55
CA TYR A 87 -2.27 -4.56 -9.01
C TYR A 87 -3.31 -4.57 -7.87
N GLY A 88 -3.34 -5.61 -7.05
CA GLY A 88 -4.23 -5.71 -5.90
C GLY A 88 -3.99 -4.60 -4.88
N MET A 89 -2.72 -4.29 -4.61
CA MET A 89 -2.32 -3.20 -3.74
C MET A 89 -2.71 -1.84 -4.31
N ALA A 90 -2.39 -1.59 -5.59
CA ALA A 90 -2.75 -0.36 -6.28
C ALA A 90 -4.26 -0.12 -6.25
N PHE A 91 -5.04 -1.13 -6.59
CA PHE A 91 -6.50 -1.07 -6.54
C PHE A 91 -7.01 -0.77 -5.12
N SER A 92 -6.48 -1.45 -4.12
CA SER A 92 -6.87 -1.26 -2.72
C SER A 92 -6.56 0.16 -2.22
N MET A 93 -5.43 0.74 -2.63
CA MET A 93 -5.06 2.12 -2.29
C MET A 93 -5.97 3.13 -2.99
N LEU A 94 -6.19 2.99 -4.29
CA LEU A 94 -7.06 3.87 -5.07
C LEU A 94 -8.49 3.82 -4.52
N TYR A 95 -9.01 2.64 -4.24
CA TYR A 95 -10.32 2.44 -3.64
C TYR A 95 -10.40 3.07 -2.24
N SER A 96 -9.35 2.94 -1.42
CA SER A 96 -9.26 3.55 -0.09
C SER A 96 -9.41 5.06 -0.16
N VAL A 97 -8.68 5.70 -1.08
CA VAL A 97 -8.73 7.15 -1.27
C VAL A 97 -10.05 7.60 -1.90
N TYR A 98 -10.59 6.83 -2.83
CA TYR A 98 -11.91 7.10 -3.41
C TYR A 98 -13.00 7.11 -2.34
N ARG A 99 -12.98 6.11 -1.45
CA ARG A 99 -13.93 6.01 -0.33
C ARG A 99 -13.73 7.09 0.74
N LYS A 100 -12.47 7.47 0.96
CA LYS A 100 -12.09 8.43 2.02
C LYS A 100 -11.13 9.48 1.47
N PRO A 101 -11.62 10.43 0.64
CA PRO A 101 -10.77 11.45 0.02
C PRO A 101 -10.07 12.37 1.05
N TRP A 102 -10.62 12.48 2.25
CA TRP A 102 -10.00 13.22 3.34
C TRP A 102 -8.64 12.64 3.79
N LEU A 103 -8.31 11.38 3.45
CA LEU A 103 -6.98 10.80 3.69
C LEU A 103 -5.86 11.59 2.96
N LEU A 104 -6.19 12.28 1.87
CA LEU A 104 -5.25 13.15 1.14
C LEU A 104 -5.14 14.55 1.75
N SER A 105 -6.06 14.95 2.61
CA SER A 105 -6.03 16.25 3.24
C SER A 105 -5.08 16.27 4.43
N VAL A 106 -4.39 17.40 4.60
CA VAL A 106 -3.53 17.64 5.76
C VAL A 106 -4.40 18.18 6.89
N ALA A 107 -4.54 17.43 7.97
CA ALA A 107 -5.15 17.99 9.18
C ALA A 107 -4.16 18.95 9.85
N LYS A 108 -4.68 20.06 10.37
CA LYS A 108 -3.91 21.04 11.15
C LYS A 108 -4.59 21.22 12.50
N CYS A 109 -3.81 21.39 13.55
CA CYS A 109 -4.31 21.82 14.84
C CYS A 109 -4.64 23.33 14.83
N PRO A 110 -5.32 23.88 15.84
CA PRO A 110 -5.62 25.31 15.93
C PRO A 110 -4.38 26.22 15.81
N SER A 111 -3.22 25.74 16.26
CA SER A 111 -1.93 26.43 16.14
C SER A 111 -1.22 26.22 14.79
N GLY A 112 -1.86 25.59 13.80
CA GLY A 112 -1.31 25.40 12.45
C GLY A 112 -0.35 24.23 12.27
N HIS A 113 -0.01 23.48 13.31
CA HIS A 113 0.86 22.30 13.18
C HIS A 113 0.15 21.18 12.43
N ARG A 114 0.92 20.42 11.64
CA ARG A 114 0.40 19.24 10.93
C ARG A 114 0.18 18.11 11.91
N VAL A 115 -1.00 17.48 11.84
CA VAL A 115 -1.41 16.38 12.71
C VAL A 115 -1.99 15.24 11.91
N ASP A 116 -1.96 14.03 12.45
CA ASP A 116 -2.68 12.90 11.84
C ASP A 116 -4.18 13.00 12.18
N HIS A 117 -5.02 12.56 11.26
CA HIS A 117 -6.47 12.47 11.50
C HIS A 117 -6.84 11.48 12.62
N ALA A 118 -5.92 10.56 12.95
CA ALA A 118 -6.09 9.61 14.03
C ALA A 118 -5.58 10.12 15.39
N ASP A 119 -4.88 11.25 15.41
CA ASP A 119 -4.34 11.82 16.64
C ASP A 119 -5.46 12.45 17.48
N ARG A 120 -5.39 12.25 18.78
CA ARG A 120 -6.29 12.94 19.75
C ARG A 120 -5.73 14.27 20.22
N PHE A 121 -4.41 14.39 20.20
CA PHE A 121 -3.69 15.59 20.63
C PHE A 121 -2.58 15.91 19.64
N CYS A 122 -2.28 17.20 19.48
CA CYS A 122 -1.16 17.64 18.66
C CYS A 122 0.17 17.30 19.38
N SER A 123 1.04 16.56 18.72
CA SER A 123 2.35 16.19 19.26
C SER A 123 3.31 17.39 19.49
N SER A 124 3.03 18.54 18.83
CA SER A 124 3.88 19.72 18.91
C SER A 124 3.42 20.73 19.97
N CYS A 125 2.11 20.88 20.19
CA CYS A 125 1.57 21.90 21.11
C CYS A 125 0.57 21.34 22.14
N GLY A 126 0.30 20.03 22.15
CA GLY A 126 -0.61 19.41 23.11
C GLY A 126 -2.10 19.73 22.92
N ALA A 127 -2.47 20.56 21.93
CA ALA A 127 -3.87 20.94 21.71
C ALA A 127 -4.73 19.71 21.41
N ALA A 128 -5.89 19.61 22.03
CA ALA A 128 -6.87 18.58 21.75
C ALA A 128 -7.42 18.75 20.33
N LEU A 129 -7.56 17.64 19.60
CA LEU A 129 -8.02 17.61 18.23
C LEU A 129 -9.46 17.10 18.18
N PRO A 130 -10.33 17.69 17.32
CA PRO A 130 -11.68 17.19 17.15
C PRO A 130 -11.62 15.78 16.59
N GLN A 131 -12.20 14.83 17.30
CA GLN A 131 -12.36 13.47 16.80
C GLN A 131 -13.36 13.50 15.64
N ARG A 132 -12.88 13.27 14.41
CA ARG A 132 -13.78 12.97 13.30
C ARG A 132 -14.19 11.51 13.48
N ASP A 133 -15.45 11.32 13.81
CA ASP A 133 -16.04 10.00 13.83
C ASP A 133 -15.66 9.29 12.52
N ALA A 134 -15.04 8.11 12.67
CA ALA A 134 -14.74 7.25 11.55
C ALA A 134 -16.10 6.72 11.04
N GLY A 135 -16.80 7.58 10.27
CA GLY A 135 -18.11 7.28 9.72
C GLY A 135 -18.13 5.88 9.15
N THR A 136 -19.01 5.10 9.68
CA THR A 136 -19.43 3.75 9.29
C THR A 136 -19.57 3.57 7.78
#